data_c6d9f0791f63098acbaec8541ee63393
#
_entry.id   c6d9f0791f63098acbaec8541ee63393
#
_cell.length_a   1.000
_cell.length_b   1.000
_cell.length_c   1.000
_cell.angle_alpha   90.00
_cell.angle_beta   90.00
_cell.angle_gamma   90.00
#
_symmetry.space_group_name_H-M   'P 1'
#
loop_
_entity.id
_entity.type
_entity.pdbx_description
1 polymer ?
#
loop_
_entity_poly.entity_id
_entity_poly.type
_entity_poly.pdbx_seq_one_letter_code
_entity_poly.pdbx_strand_id
1 'polypeptide(L)'
;MRNVKTMDGNTAAAYISYAFTEVAAIYPITPSSPMAESVDEWSAHGKKNIFGDTVHVAEMQSEGGAAGAFHGALQGGALTSTYTASQGMLLMLPNMYKVAGELLPGVFHIAARALANHALSIFGDHQDVMATRQTGFAML
;
A
#
# COMPACT_ATOMS: atom_id res chain seq x y z
N MET A 1 -1.80 -16.67 27.27
CA MET A 1 -2.07 -17.48 26.05
C MET A 1 -1.87 -16.57 24.84
N ARG A 2 -1.22 -17.04 23.78
CA ARG A 2 -1.15 -16.28 22.52
C ARG A 2 -2.53 -16.32 21.86
N ASN A 3 -3.08 -15.16 21.52
CA ASN A 3 -4.29 -15.10 20.69
C ASN A 3 -3.89 -15.45 19.25
N VAL A 4 -4.33 -16.61 18.78
CA VAL A 4 -4.10 -17.07 17.41
C VAL A 4 -5.41 -16.96 16.63
N LYS A 5 -5.34 -16.38 15.43
CA LYS A 5 -6.49 -16.23 14.53
C LYS A 5 -6.07 -16.66 13.13
N THR A 6 -6.92 -17.44 12.45
CA THR A 6 -6.76 -17.74 11.05
C THR A 6 -7.30 -16.58 10.21
N MET A 7 -6.52 -16.09 9.26
CA MET A 7 -6.92 -15.02 8.34
C MET A 7 -6.15 -15.17 7.02
N ASP A 8 -6.63 -14.52 5.97
CA ASP A 8 -5.91 -14.46 4.70
C ASP A 8 -4.72 -13.47 4.77
N GLY A 9 -3.84 -13.53 3.75
CA GLY A 9 -2.62 -12.73 3.71
C GLY A 9 -2.88 -11.23 3.63
N ASN A 10 -3.91 -10.80 2.88
CA ASN A 10 -4.25 -9.37 2.79
C ASN A 10 -4.71 -8.82 4.14
N THR A 11 -5.59 -9.55 4.82
CA THR A 11 -6.06 -9.17 6.17
C THR A 11 -4.89 -9.12 7.17
N ALA A 12 -3.97 -10.08 7.12
CA ALA A 12 -2.80 -10.10 7.99
C ALA A 12 -1.88 -8.90 7.73
N ALA A 13 -1.57 -8.62 6.47
CA ALA A 13 -0.75 -7.48 6.07
C ALA A 13 -1.42 -6.15 6.46
N ALA A 14 -2.71 -5.97 6.17
CA ALA A 14 -3.47 -4.79 6.54
C ALA A 14 -3.49 -4.58 8.06
N TYR A 15 -3.64 -5.64 8.83
CA TYR A 15 -3.70 -5.56 10.30
C TYR A 15 -2.41 -5.00 10.90
N ILE A 16 -1.26 -5.46 10.41
CA ILE A 16 0.04 -4.97 10.88
C ILE A 16 0.34 -3.58 10.32
N SER A 17 0.08 -3.34 9.04
CA SER A 17 0.32 -2.02 8.44
C SER A 17 -0.50 -0.93 9.13
N TYR A 18 -1.78 -1.20 9.45
CA TYR A 18 -2.64 -0.24 10.16
C TYR A 18 -2.00 0.25 11.46
N ALA A 19 -1.37 -0.65 12.21
CA ALA A 19 -0.77 -0.31 13.50
C ALA A 19 0.34 0.76 13.37
N PHE A 20 1.06 0.79 12.26
CA PHE A 20 2.20 1.69 12.01
C PHE A 20 1.92 2.78 10.99
N THR A 21 0.68 2.94 10.54
CA THR A 21 0.29 3.91 9.51
C THR A 21 -0.44 5.09 10.14
N GLU A 22 -0.06 6.29 9.77
CA GLU A 22 -0.78 7.53 10.10
C GLU A 22 -1.65 7.97 8.91
N VAL A 23 -1.13 7.83 7.68
CA VAL A 23 -1.86 8.15 6.45
C VAL A 23 -1.83 6.95 5.51
N ALA A 24 -2.98 6.54 5.01
CA ALA A 24 -3.12 5.56 3.93
C ALA A 24 -3.61 6.26 2.66
N ALA A 25 -2.76 6.38 1.66
CA ALA A 25 -3.13 6.92 0.36
C ALA A 25 -3.48 5.77 -0.58
N ILE A 26 -4.74 5.65 -1.00
CA ILE A 26 -5.25 4.46 -1.67
C ILE A 26 -5.91 4.75 -3.01
N TYR A 27 -5.81 3.80 -3.91
CA TYR A 27 -6.68 3.59 -5.06
C TYR A 27 -6.75 2.08 -5.29
N PRO A 28 -7.83 1.42 -4.80
CA PRO A 28 -7.89 -0.03 -4.73
C PRO A 28 -7.80 -0.72 -6.09
N ILE A 29 -7.03 -1.81 -6.16
CA ILE A 29 -6.88 -2.68 -7.32
C ILE A 29 -6.81 -4.15 -6.88
N THR A 30 -7.52 -5.04 -7.59
CA THR A 30 -7.46 -6.48 -7.34
C THR A 30 -6.06 -7.04 -7.63
N PRO A 31 -5.48 -7.91 -6.76
CA PRO A 31 -6.04 -8.50 -5.55
C PRO A 31 -5.69 -7.77 -4.24
N SER A 32 -5.16 -6.55 -4.28
CA SER A 32 -4.78 -5.78 -3.09
C SER A 32 -5.95 -5.03 -2.44
N SER A 33 -7.08 -4.86 -3.13
CA SER A 33 -8.25 -4.13 -2.64
C SER A 33 -8.67 -4.48 -1.20
N PRO A 34 -8.71 -5.78 -0.78
CA PRO A 34 -9.10 -6.12 0.59
C PRO A 34 -8.18 -5.53 1.67
N MET A 35 -6.91 -5.23 1.37
CA MET A 35 -6.04 -4.53 2.32
C MET A 35 -6.51 -3.09 2.54
N ALA A 36 -6.73 -2.35 1.45
CA ALA A 36 -7.19 -0.96 1.50
C ALA A 36 -8.58 -0.86 2.14
N GLU A 37 -9.51 -1.72 1.75
CA GLU A 37 -10.88 -1.80 2.29
C GLU A 37 -10.87 -2.07 3.80
N SER A 38 -10.05 -3.00 4.28
CA SER A 38 -9.91 -3.28 5.71
C SER A 38 -9.39 -2.09 6.49
N VAL A 39 -8.39 -1.38 5.95
CA VAL A 39 -7.82 -0.19 6.58
C VAL A 39 -8.86 0.93 6.65
N ASP A 40 -9.62 1.16 5.59
CA ASP A 40 -10.68 2.16 5.54
C ASP A 40 -11.80 1.83 6.53
N GLU A 41 -12.28 0.58 6.53
CA GLU A 41 -13.29 0.11 7.48
C GLU A 41 -12.87 0.32 8.94
N TRP A 42 -11.63 -0.08 9.27
CA TRP A 42 -11.13 0.08 10.64
C TRP A 42 -10.96 1.54 11.04
N SER A 43 -10.54 2.39 10.12
CA SER A 43 -10.46 3.84 10.34
C SER A 43 -11.85 4.42 10.60
N ALA A 44 -12.83 4.10 9.76
CA ALA A 44 -14.21 4.56 9.91
C ALA A 44 -14.84 4.13 11.25
N HIS A 45 -14.45 2.96 11.77
CA HIS A 45 -14.87 2.47 13.09
C HIS A 45 -14.03 2.99 14.26
N GLY A 46 -13.11 3.91 14.02
CA GLY A 46 -12.33 4.57 15.08
C GLY A 46 -11.23 3.71 15.69
N LYS A 47 -10.80 2.61 15.01
CA LYS A 47 -9.67 1.81 15.47
C LYS A 47 -8.43 2.69 15.58
N LYS A 48 -7.68 2.55 16.67
CA LYS A 48 -6.46 3.32 16.90
C LYS A 48 -5.24 2.55 16.41
N ASN A 49 -4.29 3.29 15.82
CA ASN A 49 -2.93 2.82 15.56
C ASN A 49 -2.09 2.84 16.84
N ILE A 50 -0.81 2.50 16.76
CA ILE A 50 0.09 2.49 17.94
C ILE A 50 0.37 3.89 18.49
N PHE A 51 0.10 4.94 17.73
CA PHE A 51 0.29 6.34 18.13
C PHE A 51 -0.93 6.92 18.85
N GLY A 52 -2.03 6.16 18.89
CA GLY A 52 -3.27 6.56 19.55
C GLY A 52 -4.26 7.31 18.66
N ASP A 53 -3.99 7.39 17.36
CA ASP A 53 -4.83 8.05 16.37
C ASP A 53 -5.47 7.06 15.40
N THR A 54 -6.55 7.46 14.75
CA THR A 54 -7.11 6.74 13.61
C THR A 54 -6.28 7.02 12.36
N VAL A 55 -6.11 6.02 11.51
CA VAL A 55 -5.43 6.22 10.21
C VAL A 55 -6.25 7.20 9.37
N HIS A 56 -5.61 8.22 8.83
CA HIS A 56 -6.23 9.08 7.83
C HIS A 56 -6.21 8.39 6.47
N VAL A 57 -7.38 7.98 5.97
CA VAL A 57 -7.49 7.32 4.66
C VAL A 57 -7.85 8.36 3.60
N ALA A 58 -7.03 8.45 2.57
CA ALA A 58 -7.24 9.31 1.41
C ALA A 58 -7.41 8.44 0.15
N GLU A 59 -8.64 8.27 -0.31
CA GLU A 59 -8.91 7.61 -1.58
C GLU A 59 -8.78 8.61 -2.73
N MET A 60 -7.95 8.26 -3.69
CA MET A 60 -7.59 9.11 -4.81
C MET A 60 -8.33 8.69 -6.09
N GLN A 61 -8.05 9.36 -7.21
CA GLN A 61 -8.71 9.12 -8.51
C GLN A 61 -7.87 8.25 -9.46
N SER A 62 -6.67 7.87 -9.03
CA SER A 62 -5.75 7.00 -9.77
C SER A 62 -4.61 6.55 -8.87
N GLU A 63 -3.89 5.51 -9.28
CA GLU A 63 -2.69 5.05 -8.56
C GLU A 63 -1.58 6.11 -8.57
N GLY A 64 -1.41 6.84 -9.68
CA GLY A 64 -0.47 7.97 -9.73
C GLY A 64 -0.85 9.09 -8.76
N GLY A 65 -2.15 9.34 -8.60
CA GLY A 65 -2.67 10.27 -7.59
C GLY A 65 -2.41 9.78 -6.17
N ALA A 66 -2.64 8.49 -5.91
CA ALA A 66 -2.33 7.86 -4.62
C ALA A 66 -0.83 7.96 -4.29
N ALA A 67 0.04 7.71 -5.28
CA ALA A 67 1.48 7.88 -5.11
C ALA A 67 1.90 9.33 -4.83
N GLY A 68 1.22 10.30 -5.43
CA GLY A 68 1.44 11.72 -5.14
C GLY A 68 1.02 12.10 -3.72
N ALA A 69 -0.16 11.66 -3.28
CA ALA A 69 -0.64 11.86 -1.92
C ALA A 69 0.25 11.17 -0.88
N PHE A 70 0.68 9.92 -1.17
CA PHE A 70 1.66 9.17 -0.38
C PHE A 70 2.96 9.96 -0.20
N HIS A 71 3.53 10.46 -1.29
CA HIS A 71 4.76 11.25 -1.26
C HIS A 71 4.59 12.55 -0.43
N GLY A 72 3.49 13.28 -0.67
CA GLY A 72 3.20 14.52 0.06
C GLY A 72 3.02 14.30 1.56
N ALA A 73 2.33 13.23 1.97
CA ALA A 73 2.14 12.87 3.38
C ALA A 73 3.48 12.52 4.05
N LEU A 74 4.35 11.77 3.37
CA LEU A 74 5.71 11.47 3.86
C LEU A 74 6.56 12.73 4.03
N GLN A 75 6.50 13.67 3.09
CA GLN A 75 7.18 14.97 3.22
C GLN A 75 6.63 15.81 4.37
N GLY A 76 5.34 15.64 4.67
CA GLY A 76 4.70 16.23 5.86
C GLY A 76 5.10 15.57 7.18
N GLY A 77 5.87 14.47 7.12
CA GLY A 77 6.37 13.76 8.31
C GLY A 77 5.47 12.63 8.80
N ALA A 78 4.40 12.29 8.08
CA ALA A 78 3.51 11.20 8.47
C ALA A 78 4.03 9.85 7.97
N LEU A 79 3.98 8.81 8.80
CA LEU A 79 4.20 7.43 8.37
C LEU A 79 3.07 6.99 7.46
N THR A 80 3.40 6.73 6.20
CA THR A 80 2.40 6.54 5.15
C THR A 80 2.53 5.17 4.50
N SER A 81 1.38 4.55 4.26
CA SER A 81 1.24 3.28 3.53
C SER A 81 0.35 3.44 2.30
N THR A 82 0.59 2.57 1.31
CA THR A 82 -0.31 2.38 0.16
C THR A 82 -0.41 0.90 -0.18
N TYR A 83 -1.50 0.51 -0.85
CA TYR A 83 -1.83 -0.88 -1.20
C TYR A 83 -2.14 -0.95 -2.67
N THR A 84 -1.37 -1.75 -3.43
CA THR A 84 -1.53 -1.81 -4.88
C THR A 84 -1.08 -3.15 -5.47
N ALA A 85 -1.17 -3.28 -6.78
CA ALA A 85 -0.77 -4.46 -7.54
C ALA A 85 -0.55 -4.10 -9.01
N SER A 86 0.21 -4.91 -9.74
CA SER A 86 0.27 -4.93 -11.21
C SER A 86 0.46 -3.54 -11.84
N GLN A 87 -0.40 -3.17 -12.79
CA GLN A 87 -0.33 -1.88 -13.47
C GLN A 87 -0.43 -0.69 -12.52
N GLY A 88 -1.18 -0.83 -11.42
CA GLY A 88 -1.26 0.22 -10.40
C GLY A 88 0.11 0.54 -9.82
N MET A 89 0.91 -0.48 -9.51
CA MET A 89 2.28 -0.30 -9.04
C MET A 89 3.17 0.37 -10.09
N LEU A 90 3.00 0.01 -11.37
CA LEU A 90 3.76 0.63 -12.47
C LEU A 90 3.44 2.13 -12.61
N LEU A 91 2.20 2.54 -12.36
CA LEU A 91 1.79 3.95 -12.37
C LEU A 91 2.38 4.74 -11.19
N MET A 92 2.81 4.06 -10.14
CA MET A 92 3.46 4.68 -8.97
C MET A 92 4.99 4.81 -9.11
N LEU A 93 5.61 4.12 -10.09
CA LEU A 93 7.07 4.06 -10.28
C LEU A 93 7.79 5.41 -10.23
N PRO A 94 7.34 6.47 -10.92
CA PRO A 94 8.04 7.75 -10.90
C PRO A 94 8.13 8.34 -9.49
N ASN A 95 7.07 8.19 -8.68
CA ASN A 95 7.04 8.65 -7.30
C ASN A 95 7.91 7.77 -6.38
N MET A 96 7.99 6.46 -6.65
CA MET A 96 8.87 5.56 -5.90
C MET A 96 10.32 6.01 -5.98
N TYR A 97 10.83 6.36 -7.17
CA TYR A 97 12.18 6.90 -7.33
C TYR A 97 12.42 8.16 -6.49
N LYS A 98 11.43 9.06 -6.45
CA LYS A 98 11.52 10.29 -5.64
C LYS A 98 11.56 10.00 -4.15
N VAL A 99 10.61 9.22 -3.67
CA VAL A 99 10.49 8.84 -2.26
C VAL A 99 11.76 8.14 -1.77
N ALA A 100 12.29 7.19 -2.56
CA ALA A 100 13.52 6.50 -2.23
C ALA A 100 14.73 7.44 -2.25
N GLY A 101 14.84 8.31 -3.25
CA GLY A 101 15.92 9.31 -3.34
C GLY A 101 15.92 10.34 -2.22
N GLU A 102 14.75 10.65 -1.68
CA GLU A 102 14.56 11.54 -0.54
C GLU A 102 14.67 10.81 0.82
N LEU A 103 14.87 9.49 0.83
CA LEU A 103 14.98 8.63 2.02
C LEU A 103 13.75 8.72 2.94
N LEU A 104 12.56 8.87 2.36
CA LEU A 104 11.33 8.97 3.12
C LEU A 104 10.81 7.59 3.57
N PRO A 105 10.31 7.46 4.82
CA PRO A 105 9.95 6.16 5.40
C PRO A 105 8.53 5.71 5.01
N GLY A 106 8.31 5.36 3.76
CA GLY A 106 7.02 4.89 3.25
C GLY A 106 6.99 3.41 2.93
N VAL A 107 5.80 2.79 3.01
CA VAL A 107 5.61 1.37 2.74
C VAL A 107 4.58 1.14 1.64
N PHE A 108 4.97 0.38 0.62
CA PHE A 108 4.08 -0.16 -0.40
C PHE A 108 3.75 -1.61 -0.05
N HIS A 109 2.48 -1.92 0.15
CA HIS A 109 2.00 -3.28 0.35
C HIS A 109 1.46 -3.81 -0.98
N ILE A 110 2.08 -4.87 -1.49
CA ILE A 110 1.81 -5.38 -2.83
C ILE A 110 1.22 -6.78 -2.74
N ALA A 111 -0.02 -6.95 -3.22
CA ALA A 111 -0.54 -8.26 -3.55
C ALA A 111 -0.14 -8.57 -4.99
N ALA A 112 1.06 -9.12 -5.17
CA ALA A 112 1.72 -9.25 -6.46
C ALA A 112 0.88 -10.00 -7.49
N ARG A 113 0.71 -9.40 -8.68
CA ARG A 113 -0.14 -9.88 -9.77
C ARG A 113 0.57 -9.74 -11.10
N ALA A 114 0.27 -10.67 -12.02
CA ALA A 114 0.75 -10.61 -13.40
C ALA A 114 0.45 -9.24 -14.05
N LEU A 115 1.39 -8.77 -14.86
CA LEU A 115 1.16 -7.59 -15.71
C LEU A 115 0.26 -7.99 -16.88
N ALA A 116 -0.74 -7.15 -17.18
CA ALA A 116 -1.63 -7.36 -18.31
C ALA A 116 -0.92 -6.99 -19.62
N ASN A 117 -0.50 -8.00 -20.39
CA ASN A 117 0.11 -7.82 -21.72
C ASN A 117 -0.91 -8.03 -22.84
N HIS A 118 -1.46 -9.24 -22.94
CA HIS A 118 -2.41 -9.63 -23.99
C HIS A 118 -3.85 -9.69 -23.46
N ALA A 119 -4.00 -10.06 -22.20
CA ALA A 119 -5.29 -10.15 -21.53
C ALA A 119 -5.12 -9.85 -20.04
N LEU A 120 -6.20 -9.42 -19.40
CA LEU A 120 -6.23 -9.24 -17.96
C LEU A 120 -6.02 -10.58 -17.27
N SER A 121 -5.07 -10.64 -16.34
CA SER A 121 -4.86 -11.76 -15.43
C SER A 121 -4.81 -11.25 -14.00
N ILE A 122 -5.55 -11.93 -13.11
CA ILE A 122 -5.56 -11.62 -11.66
C ILE A 122 -4.71 -12.61 -10.85
N PHE A 123 -4.08 -13.56 -11.53
CA PHE A 123 -3.24 -14.56 -10.86
C PHE A 123 -1.95 -13.95 -10.31
N GLY A 124 -1.48 -14.53 -9.20
CA GLY A 124 -0.24 -14.13 -8.57
C GLY A 124 0.95 -14.31 -9.53
N ASP A 125 1.78 -13.28 -9.59
CA ASP A 125 3.02 -13.24 -10.35
C ASP A 125 3.93 -12.19 -9.70
N HIS A 126 5.22 -12.25 -9.97
CA HIS A 126 6.21 -11.32 -9.41
C HIS A 126 6.64 -10.21 -10.38
N GLN A 127 6.08 -10.14 -11.57
CA GLN A 127 6.50 -9.20 -12.61
C GLN A 127 6.37 -7.73 -12.17
N ASP A 128 5.29 -7.39 -11.50
CA ASP A 128 5.05 -6.03 -11.00
C ASP A 128 6.10 -5.61 -9.96
N VAL A 129 6.36 -6.47 -8.98
CA VAL A 129 7.38 -6.23 -7.94
C VAL A 129 8.77 -6.16 -8.57
N MET A 130 9.10 -7.07 -9.48
CA MET A 130 10.40 -7.09 -10.16
C MET A 130 10.61 -5.86 -11.05
N ALA A 131 9.56 -5.27 -11.60
CA ALA A 131 9.65 -4.02 -12.34
C ALA A 131 10.08 -2.82 -11.46
N THR A 132 9.87 -2.88 -10.15
CA THR A 132 10.21 -1.80 -9.22
C THR A 132 11.57 -1.95 -8.55
N ARG A 133 12.28 -3.04 -8.77
CA ARG A 133 13.55 -3.39 -8.08
C ARG A 133 14.64 -2.33 -8.15
N GLN A 134 14.61 -1.44 -9.17
CA GLN A 134 15.62 -0.40 -9.37
C GLN A 134 15.25 0.95 -8.77
N THR A 135 14.10 1.06 -8.11
CA THR A 135 13.61 2.34 -7.55
C THR A 135 14.40 2.80 -6.32
N GLY A 136 15.12 1.89 -5.67
CA GLY A 136 15.82 2.15 -4.41
C GLY A 136 15.05 1.72 -3.16
N PHE A 137 13.81 1.28 -3.30
CA PHE A 137 13.09 0.64 -2.19
C PHE A 137 13.69 -0.73 -1.85
N ALA A 138 13.75 -1.04 -0.55
CA ALA A 138 13.97 -2.40 -0.10
C ALA A 138 12.75 -3.27 -0.45
N MET A 139 12.99 -4.51 -0.87
CA MET A 139 11.95 -5.50 -1.13
C MET A 139 12.07 -6.63 -0.13
N LEU A 140 10.97 -6.99 0.50
CA LEU A 140 10.85 -8.04 1.51
C LEU A 140 9.87 -9.11 1.05
#